data_8e924fe36d9bdd505d4bfa84cd462afe
#
_entry.id   8e924fe36d9bdd505d4bfa84cd462afe
#
_cell.length_a   1.000
_cell.length_b   1.000
_cell.length_c   1.000
_cell.angle_alpha   90.00
_cell.angle_beta   90.00
_cell.angle_gamma   90.00
#
_symmetry.space_group_name_H-M   'P 1'
#
loop_
_entity.id
_entity.type
_entity.pdbx_description
1 polymer ?
#
loop_
_entity_poly.entity_id
_entity_poly.type
_entity_poly.pdbx_seq_one_letter_code
_entity_poly.pdbx_strand_id
1 'polypeptide(L)'
;MTVQLTETTVTRSGHTIAYRDSGSSSGAHQVPVILVHGMGGDSRTWDRFARAVAAQDRRVLAVDLRGHGRSARAESYLFGEFGDDILGLCEDLAFDQVDLVGHSLGGHAASRVAQQRPDLVRRLVLEEAPLPLRPGDPIPNFGGRLPSLVELWHATTSMLRSPRAVWAFDRSMTASALTQFHEPDPSWWERLPNIEATTLILRGGPAGMVDPVLLEAAVAAIRDCEVRSFTSGHSIHRDRYRDFEAAVLPFLNAR
;
A
#
# COMPACT_ATOMS: atom_id res chain seq x y z
N MET A 1 -0.79 -27.62 -3.26
CA MET A 1 -1.19 -26.98 -4.54
C MET A 1 -0.66 -25.57 -4.57
N THR A 2 -0.02 -25.15 -5.67
CA THR A 2 0.46 -23.76 -5.79
C THR A 2 -0.75 -22.91 -6.17
N VAL A 3 -1.15 -21.97 -5.29
CA VAL A 3 -2.23 -21.03 -5.59
C VAL A 3 -1.79 -20.13 -6.73
N GLN A 4 -2.56 -20.12 -7.82
CA GLN A 4 -2.34 -19.24 -8.96
C GLN A 4 -3.28 -18.05 -8.86
N LEU A 5 -2.73 -16.83 -8.92
CA LEU A 5 -3.51 -15.60 -8.97
C LEU A 5 -3.95 -15.33 -10.41
N THR A 6 -5.25 -15.23 -10.64
CA THR A 6 -5.85 -14.93 -11.94
C THR A 6 -5.87 -13.42 -12.17
N GLU A 7 -5.44 -12.97 -13.33
CA GLU A 7 -5.47 -11.57 -13.74
C GLU A 7 -6.89 -11.18 -14.17
N THR A 8 -7.40 -10.10 -13.59
CA THR A 8 -8.76 -9.58 -13.83
C THR A 8 -8.72 -8.06 -13.90
N THR A 9 -9.74 -7.47 -14.49
CA THR A 9 -9.92 -6.01 -14.55
C THR A 9 -11.35 -5.63 -14.19
N VAL A 10 -11.50 -4.45 -13.62
CA VAL A 10 -12.78 -3.76 -13.42
C VAL A 10 -12.68 -2.38 -14.06
N THR A 11 -13.76 -1.91 -14.65
CA THR A 11 -13.82 -0.56 -15.23
C THR A 11 -14.92 0.23 -14.57
N ARG A 12 -14.56 1.36 -13.96
CA ARG A 12 -15.48 2.26 -13.27
C ARG A 12 -15.17 3.70 -13.67
N SER A 13 -16.20 4.47 -13.99
CA SER A 13 -16.07 5.89 -14.38
C SER A 13 -15.01 6.14 -15.47
N GLY A 14 -14.89 5.20 -16.42
CA GLY A 14 -13.93 5.29 -17.52
C GLY A 14 -12.50 4.86 -17.19
N HIS A 15 -12.19 4.51 -15.93
CA HIS A 15 -10.88 4.00 -15.51
C HIS A 15 -10.91 2.49 -15.33
N THR A 16 -9.92 1.80 -15.92
CA THR A 16 -9.74 0.35 -15.75
C THR A 16 -8.67 0.11 -14.69
N ILE A 17 -9.05 -0.60 -13.64
CA ILE A 17 -8.17 -1.08 -12.57
C ILE A 17 -7.96 -2.57 -12.76
N ALA A 18 -6.71 -2.97 -12.88
CA ALA A 18 -6.30 -4.37 -12.96
C ALA A 18 -5.94 -4.90 -11.56
N TYR A 19 -6.25 -6.14 -11.33
CA TYR A 19 -5.86 -6.84 -10.11
C TYR A 19 -5.66 -8.33 -10.39
N ARG A 20 -5.03 -9.00 -9.44
CA ARG A 20 -4.79 -10.43 -9.47
C ARG A 20 -5.46 -11.06 -8.26
N ASP A 21 -6.31 -12.04 -8.49
CA ASP A 21 -7.20 -12.64 -7.51
C ASP A 21 -6.92 -14.14 -7.33
N SER A 22 -6.80 -14.59 -6.10
CA SER A 22 -6.66 -16.01 -5.78
C SER A 22 -7.94 -16.83 -5.96
N GLY A 23 -9.07 -16.15 -6.21
CA GLY A 23 -10.39 -16.75 -6.21
C GLY A 23 -11.00 -16.86 -4.81
N SER A 24 -12.22 -17.36 -4.75
CA SER A 24 -12.96 -17.52 -3.50
C SER A 24 -12.26 -18.48 -2.55
N SER A 25 -12.21 -18.13 -1.26
CA SER A 25 -11.84 -19.08 -0.21
C SER A 25 -12.96 -20.12 0.01
N SER A 26 -12.61 -21.31 0.44
CA SER A 26 -13.60 -22.36 0.78
C SER A 26 -14.36 -22.01 2.07
N GLY A 27 -13.82 -21.15 2.91
CA GLY A 27 -14.44 -20.66 4.15
C GLY A 27 -15.36 -19.47 3.87
N ALA A 28 -16.67 -19.67 4.04
CA ALA A 28 -17.73 -18.71 3.70
C ALA A 28 -17.67 -17.35 4.46
N HIS A 29 -16.71 -17.14 5.35
CA HIS A 29 -16.67 -15.97 6.23
C HIS A 29 -15.27 -15.35 6.41
N GLN A 30 -14.32 -15.62 5.54
CA GLN A 30 -12.99 -15.03 5.68
C GLN A 30 -12.92 -13.68 4.94
N VAL A 31 -12.62 -12.63 5.70
CA VAL A 31 -12.39 -11.29 5.18
C VAL A 31 -11.25 -11.32 4.15
N PRO A 32 -11.46 -10.88 2.90
CA PRO A 32 -10.41 -10.88 1.88
C PRO A 32 -9.29 -9.90 2.23
N VAL A 33 -8.08 -10.20 1.73
CA VAL A 33 -6.92 -9.33 1.88
C VAL A 33 -6.64 -8.62 0.56
N ILE A 34 -6.56 -7.30 0.59
CA ILE A 34 -6.18 -6.49 -0.57
C ILE A 34 -4.75 -5.96 -0.37
N LEU A 35 -3.88 -6.27 -1.31
CA LEU A 35 -2.47 -5.91 -1.31
C LEU A 35 -2.23 -4.78 -2.31
N VAL A 36 -1.66 -3.66 -1.85
CA VAL A 36 -1.48 -2.44 -2.64
C VAL A 36 0.00 -2.06 -2.68
N HIS A 37 0.59 -2.05 -3.87
CA HIS A 37 2.01 -1.78 -4.06
C HIS A 37 2.35 -0.29 -3.99
N GLY A 38 3.64 0.03 -3.89
CA GLY A 38 4.17 1.39 -3.93
C GLY A 38 4.41 1.91 -5.35
N MET A 39 4.73 3.19 -5.46
CA MET A 39 5.04 3.86 -6.74
C MET A 39 6.12 3.11 -7.53
N GLY A 40 5.89 2.91 -8.82
CA GLY A 40 6.80 2.19 -9.72
C GLY A 40 6.78 0.67 -9.59
N GLY A 41 5.94 0.11 -8.69
CA GLY A 41 5.69 -1.32 -8.56
C GLY A 41 4.53 -1.81 -9.42
N ASP A 42 4.14 -3.04 -9.23
CA ASP A 42 2.92 -3.66 -9.73
C ASP A 42 2.42 -4.75 -8.75
N SER A 43 1.30 -5.36 -9.04
CA SER A 43 0.69 -6.42 -8.23
C SER A 43 1.61 -7.62 -7.98
N ARG A 44 2.60 -7.87 -8.85
CA ARG A 44 3.56 -8.98 -8.73
C ARG A 44 4.56 -8.77 -7.60
N THR A 45 4.74 -7.53 -7.13
CA THR A 45 5.55 -7.22 -5.95
C THR A 45 5.10 -8.05 -4.75
N TRP A 46 3.81 -8.36 -4.69
CA TRP A 46 3.17 -9.11 -3.62
C TRP A 46 3.10 -10.62 -3.81
N ASP A 47 3.63 -11.19 -4.91
CA ASP A 47 3.47 -12.61 -5.27
C ASP A 47 3.79 -13.60 -4.14
N ARG A 48 4.84 -13.31 -3.39
CA ARG A 48 5.28 -14.18 -2.31
C ARG A 48 4.32 -14.13 -1.14
N PHE A 49 3.90 -12.92 -0.74
CA PHE A 49 2.98 -12.74 0.38
C PHE A 49 1.55 -13.16 0.02
N ALA A 50 1.11 -12.87 -1.19
CA ALA A 50 -0.20 -13.31 -1.68
C ALA A 50 -0.35 -14.84 -1.60
N ARG A 51 0.71 -15.60 -1.96
CA ARG A 51 0.68 -17.06 -1.80
C ARG A 51 0.64 -17.49 -0.34
N ALA A 52 1.31 -16.79 0.57
CA ALA A 52 1.27 -17.10 1.99
C ALA A 52 -0.13 -16.85 2.59
N VAL A 53 -0.80 -15.77 2.20
CA VAL A 53 -2.19 -15.47 2.59
C VAL A 53 -3.14 -16.52 2.02
N ALA A 54 -3.04 -16.83 0.73
CA ALA A 54 -3.90 -17.81 0.09
C ALA A 54 -3.70 -19.25 0.64
N ALA A 55 -2.50 -19.57 1.11
CA ALA A 55 -2.22 -20.84 1.79
C ALA A 55 -2.95 -20.98 3.15
N GLN A 56 -3.45 -19.87 3.71
CA GLN A 56 -4.32 -19.84 4.90
C GLN A 56 -5.81 -19.92 4.54
N ASP A 57 -6.14 -20.35 3.30
CA ASP A 57 -7.50 -20.40 2.77
C ASP A 57 -8.21 -19.03 2.79
N ARG A 58 -7.46 -17.95 2.61
CA ARG A 58 -8.01 -16.58 2.53
C ARG A 58 -7.92 -16.06 1.09
N ARG A 59 -9.03 -15.47 0.63
CA ARG A 59 -9.02 -14.75 -0.65
C ARG A 59 -8.07 -13.56 -0.57
N VAL A 60 -7.22 -13.41 -1.57
CA VAL A 60 -6.27 -12.30 -1.67
C VAL A 60 -6.32 -11.68 -3.05
N LEU A 61 -6.36 -10.35 -3.07
CA LEU A 61 -6.29 -9.55 -4.27
C LEU A 61 -5.02 -8.70 -4.22
N ALA A 62 -4.25 -8.70 -5.30
CA ALA A 62 -3.12 -7.79 -5.47
C ALA A 62 -3.46 -6.82 -6.59
N VAL A 63 -3.54 -5.52 -6.27
CA VAL A 63 -4.05 -4.47 -7.17
C VAL A 63 -2.88 -3.81 -7.91
N ASP A 64 -3.05 -3.52 -9.18
CA ASP A 64 -2.23 -2.57 -9.92
C ASP A 64 -2.85 -1.18 -9.77
N LEU A 65 -2.16 -0.23 -9.15
CA LEU A 65 -2.65 1.15 -9.00
C LEU A 65 -2.80 1.82 -10.38
N ARG A 66 -3.65 2.85 -10.50
CA ARG A 66 -3.73 3.68 -11.72
C ARG A 66 -2.34 4.08 -12.20
N GLY A 67 -2.09 4.06 -13.50
CA GLY A 67 -0.78 4.37 -14.09
C GLY A 67 0.31 3.31 -13.86
N HIS A 68 -0.03 2.15 -13.32
CA HIS A 68 0.90 1.05 -13.06
C HIS A 68 0.40 -0.27 -13.64
N GLY A 69 1.34 -1.20 -13.85
CA GLY A 69 1.05 -2.57 -14.23
C GLY A 69 0.13 -2.67 -15.44
N ARG A 70 -1.06 -3.23 -15.26
CA ARG A 70 -2.09 -3.40 -16.30
C ARG A 70 -3.27 -2.44 -16.13
N SER A 71 -3.24 -1.62 -15.09
CA SER A 71 -4.24 -0.56 -14.89
C SER A 71 -4.07 0.56 -15.91
N ALA A 72 -5.16 1.24 -16.21
CA ALA A 72 -5.15 2.35 -17.15
C ALA A 72 -4.28 3.51 -16.64
N ARG A 73 -3.70 4.24 -17.59
CA ARG A 73 -3.18 5.56 -17.32
C ARG A 73 -4.33 6.51 -17.04
N ALA A 74 -4.08 7.51 -16.21
CA ALA A 74 -5.06 8.51 -15.82
C ALA A 74 -4.60 9.92 -16.21
N GLU A 75 -5.55 10.84 -16.31
CA GLU A 75 -5.26 12.25 -16.53
C GLU A 75 -4.76 12.94 -15.26
N SER A 76 -5.08 12.36 -14.09
CA SER A 76 -4.72 12.85 -12.76
C SER A 76 -4.18 11.74 -11.87
N TYR A 77 -3.24 12.12 -11.00
CA TYR A 77 -2.57 11.25 -10.04
C TYR A 77 -2.53 11.91 -8.65
N LEU A 78 -3.67 12.42 -8.20
CA LEU A 78 -3.81 12.92 -6.83
C LEU A 78 -3.84 11.74 -5.83
N PHE A 79 -3.22 11.91 -4.68
CA PHE A 79 -3.11 10.85 -3.67
C PHE A 79 -4.48 10.34 -3.21
N GLY A 80 -5.50 11.20 -3.17
CA GLY A 80 -6.86 10.79 -2.88
C GLY A 80 -7.42 9.78 -3.87
N GLU A 81 -7.16 9.98 -5.16
CA GLU A 81 -7.72 9.17 -6.24
C GLU A 81 -7.24 7.71 -6.20
N PHE A 82 -6.05 7.42 -5.66
CA PHE A 82 -5.59 6.05 -5.45
C PHE A 82 -6.42 5.32 -4.40
N GLY A 83 -6.84 6.04 -3.35
CA GLY A 83 -7.80 5.52 -2.35
C GLY A 83 -9.17 5.27 -2.95
N ASP A 84 -9.66 6.21 -3.76
CA ASP A 84 -10.96 6.11 -4.42
C ASP A 84 -11.02 4.92 -5.39
N ASP A 85 -9.92 4.59 -6.09
CA ASP A 85 -9.85 3.40 -6.94
C ASP A 85 -9.96 2.10 -6.14
N ILE A 86 -9.28 2.02 -4.99
CA ILE A 86 -9.33 0.84 -4.12
C ILE A 86 -10.73 0.70 -3.52
N LEU A 87 -11.32 1.80 -3.08
CA LEU A 87 -12.69 1.83 -2.56
C LEU A 87 -13.68 1.38 -3.63
N GLY A 88 -13.56 1.93 -4.85
CA GLY A 88 -14.38 1.53 -5.98
C GLY A 88 -14.25 0.05 -6.32
N LEU A 89 -13.05 -0.51 -6.26
CA LEU A 89 -12.83 -1.94 -6.45
C LEU A 89 -13.56 -2.77 -5.38
N CYS A 90 -13.51 -2.35 -4.11
CA CYS A 90 -14.22 -3.05 -3.02
C CYS A 90 -15.73 -3.02 -3.24
N GLU A 91 -16.29 -1.90 -3.69
CA GLU A 91 -17.71 -1.75 -3.98
C GLU A 91 -18.14 -2.62 -5.17
N ASP A 92 -17.36 -2.62 -6.27
CA ASP A 92 -17.67 -3.42 -7.46
C ASP A 92 -17.60 -4.93 -7.20
N LEU A 93 -16.76 -5.34 -6.24
CA LEU A 93 -16.67 -6.74 -5.79
C LEU A 93 -17.63 -7.07 -4.64
N ALA A 94 -18.46 -6.10 -4.23
CA ALA A 94 -19.44 -6.22 -3.15
C ALA A 94 -18.82 -6.77 -1.84
N PHE A 95 -17.66 -6.22 -1.44
CA PHE A 95 -17.05 -6.58 -0.17
C PHE A 95 -17.67 -5.78 0.97
N ASP A 96 -18.23 -6.49 1.94
CA ASP A 96 -18.72 -5.88 3.19
C ASP A 96 -17.57 -5.48 4.11
N GLN A 97 -16.47 -6.25 4.11
CA GLN A 97 -15.30 -5.99 4.91
C GLN A 97 -14.03 -6.52 4.25
N VAL A 98 -12.91 -5.82 4.41
CA VAL A 98 -11.59 -6.19 3.88
C VAL A 98 -10.48 -5.95 4.89
N ASP A 99 -9.35 -6.66 4.71
CA ASP A 99 -8.07 -6.29 5.31
C ASP A 99 -7.21 -5.62 4.23
N LEU A 100 -6.62 -4.47 4.53
CA LEU A 100 -5.74 -3.74 3.61
C LEU A 100 -4.28 -3.84 4.03
N VAL A 101 -3.42 -4.19 3.09
CA VAL A 101 -1.95 -4.16 3.27
C VAL A 101 -1.36 -3.29 2.16
N GLY A 102 -0.81 -2.16 2.52
CA GLY A 102 -0.27 -1.21 1.55
C GLY A 102 1.19 -0.85 1.82
N HIS A 103 1.99 -0.80 0.75
CA HIS A 103 3.36 -0.34 0.78
C HIS A 103 3.48 1.06 0.18
N SER A 104 4.21 1.96 0.84
CA SER A 104 4.52 3.29 0.32
C SER A 104 3.24 4.04 -0.13
N LEU A 105 3.16 4.48 -1.39
CA LEU A 105 1.96 5.10 -1.99
C LEU A 105 0.70 4.25 -1.77
N GLY A 106 0.81 2.93 -1.91
CA GLY A 106 -0.30 1.99 -1.64
C GLY A 106 -0.72 1.98 -0.18
N GLY A 107 0.21 2.18 0.75
CA GLY A 107 -0.08 2.35 2.18
C GLY A 107 -0.83 3.65 2.46
N HIS A 108 -0.40 4.75 1.83
CA HIS A 108 -1.11 6.03 1.92
C HIS A 108 -2.54 5.90 1.35
N ALA A 109 -2.70 5.27 0.19
CA ALA A 109 -4.02 5.02 -0.39
C ALA A 109 -4.91 4.16 0.53
N ALA A 110 -4.37 3.09 1.11
CA ALA A 110 -5.08 2.23 2.07
C ALA A 110 -5.53 3.01 3.32
N SER A 111 -4.70 3.92 3.85
CA SER A 111 -5.08 4.77 4.98
C SER A 111 -6.28 5.68 4.64
N ARG A 112 -6.33 6.21 3.41
CA ARG A 112 -7.48 7.03 2.96
C ARG A 112 -8.76 6.22 2.86
N VAL A 113 -8.70 4.97 2.39
CA VAL A 113 -9.87 4.07 2.39
C VAL A 113 -10.37 3.86 3.82
N ALA A 114 -9.47 3.56 4.76
CA ALA A 114 -9.84 3.35 6.17
C ALA A 114 -10.42 4.61 6.83
N GLN A 115 -9.98 5.81 6.41
CA GLN A 115 -10.53 7.09 6.87
C GLN A 115 -11.92 7.38 6.29
N GLN A 116 -12.17 7.00 5.03
CA GLN A 116 -13.43 7.26 4.33
C GLN A 116 -14.51 6.23 4.65
N ARG A 117 -14.11 4.98 4.84
CA ARG A 117 -14.99 3.84 5.10
C ARG A 117 -14.45 3.01 6.27
N PRO A 118 -14.59 3.52 7.51
CA PRO A 118 -14.11 2.83 8.71
C PRO A 118 -14.79 1.46 8.91
N ASP A 119 -16.04 1.32 8.50
CA ASP A 119 -16.81 0.07 8.53
C ASP A 119 -16.27 -1.01 7.59
N LEU A 120 -15.64 -0.62 6.49
CA LEU A 120 -15.13 -1.53 5.46
C LEU A 120 -13.80 -2.18 5.88
N VAL A 121 -12.91 -1.45 6.54
CA VAL A 121 -11.55 -1.92 6.82
C VAL A 121 -11.46 -2.51 8.22
N ARG A 122 -11.27 -3.84 8.30
CA ARG A 122 -11.12 -4.54 9.57
C ARG A 122 -9.70 -4.41 10.13
N ARG A 123 -8.70 -4.64 9.28
CA ARG A 123 -7.27 -4.53 9.62
C ARG A 123 -6.53 -3.75 8.57
N LEU A 124 -5.65 -2.88 9.04
CA LEU A 124 -4.86 -2.00 8.18
C LEU A 124 -3.37 -2.21 8.44
N VAL A 125 -2.62 -2.55 7.42
CA VAL A 125 -1.14 -2.63 7.48
C VAL A 125 -0.54 -1.56 6.58
N LEU A 126 0.25 -0.67 7.17
CA LEU A 126 0.91 0.45 6.50
C LEU A 126 2.43 0.21 6.51
N GLU A 127 2.97 -0.30 5.41
CA GLU A 127 4.41 -0.51 5.27
C GLU A 127 5.05 0.71 4.63
N GLU A 128 5.90 1.40 5.40
CA GLU A 128 6.67 2.57 4.93
C GLU A 128 5.78 3.58 4.16
N ALA A 129 4.53 3.73 4.61
CA ALA A 129 3.58 4.65 4.02
C ALA A 129 4.00 6.09 4.29
N PRO A 130 4.07 6.97 3.28
CA PRO A 130 4.37 8.37 3.50
C PRO A 130 3.27 9.02 4.33
N LEU A 131 3.67 9.71 5.37
CA LEU A 131 2.81 10.53 6.21
C LEU A 131 2.84 11.97 5.67
N PRO A 132 1.70 12.57 5.33
CA PRO A 132 1.65 13.94 4.83
C PRO A 132 2.25 14.94 5.80
N LEU A 133 2.79 16.04 5.28
CA LEU A 133 3.22 17.16 6.12
C LEU A 133 2.01 17.81 6.80
N ARG A 134 2.25 18.33 8.00
CA ARG A 134 1.32 19.23 8.68
C ARG A 134 1.67 20.68 8.31
N PRO A 135 0.73 21.61 8.40
CA PRO A 135 1.05 23.03 8.26
C PRO A 135 2.18 23.45 9.22
N GLY A 136 3.27 23.97 8.66
CA GLY A 136 4.44 24.40 9.40
C GLY A 136 5.54 23.34 9.62
N ASP A 137 5.32 22.10 9.22
CA ASP A 137 6.38 21.09 9.20
C ASP A 137 7.47 21.48 8.18
N PRO A 138 8.75 21.17 8.47
CA PRO A 138 9.82 21.42 7.52
C PRO A 138 9.63 20.55 6.27
N ILE A 139 9.75 21.17 5.09
CA ILE A 139 9.70 20.43 3.83
C ILE A 139 10.90 19.48 3.77
N PRO A 140 10.67 18.16 3.60
CA PRO A 140 11.75 17.20 3.48
C PRO A 140 12.65 17.56 2.29
N ASN A 141 13.93 17.71 2.53
CA ASN A 141 14.89 17.96 1.47
C ASN A 141 15.23 16.65 0.75
N PHE A 142 14.39 16.25 -0.21
CA PHE A 142 14.69 15.13 -1.10
C PHE A 142 15.66 15.54 -2.22
N GLY A 143 15.96 16.84 -2.36
CA GLY A 143 16.85 17.39 -3.37
C GLY A 143 18.29 17.44 -2.88
N GLY A 144 19.19 16.67 -3.52
CA GLY A 144 20.63 16.73 -3.32
C GLY A 144 21.28 15.52 -2.68
N ARG A 145 20.53 14.58 -2.13
CA ARG A 145 21.06 13.29 -1.73
C ARG A 145 21.19 12.38 -2.96
N LEU A 146 22.42 12.02 -3.31
CA LEU A 146 22.62 10.93 -4.28
C LEU A 146 21.96 9.66 -3.71
N PRO A 147 21.24 8.89 -4.56
CA PRO A 147 20.68 7.62 -4.13
C PRO A 147 21.80 6.75 -3.56
N SER A 148 21.55 6.14 -2.41
CA SER A 148 22.52 5.20 -1.81
C SER A 148 22.78 4.04 -2.78
N LEU A 149 23.94 3.37 -2.64
CA LEU A 149 24.24 2.17 -3.42
C LEU A 149 23.15 1.10 -3.28
N VAL A 150 22.51 1.04 -2.11
CA VAL A 150 21.38 0.13 -1.86
C VAL A 150 20.14 0.54 -2.65
N GLU A 151 19.79 1.81 -2.69
CA GLU A 151 18.65 2.31 -3.49
C GLU A 151 18.89 2.13 -4.99
N LEU A 152 20.10 2.40 -5.48
CA LEU A 152 20.51 2.12 -6.87
C LEU A 152 20.44 0.62 -7.18
N TRP A 153 20.91 -0.22 -6.26
CA TRP A 153 20.83 -1.67 -6.41
C TRP A 153 19.37 -2.15 -6.41
N HIS A 154 18.50 -1.60 -5.56
CA HIS A 154 17.06 -1.90 -5.56
C HIS A 154 16.37 -1.42 -6.83
N ALA A 155 16.70 -0.23 -7.32
CA ALA A 155 16.16 0.27 -8.58
C ALA A 155 16.59 -0.62 -9.76
N THR A 156 17.88 -0.96 -9.87
CA THR A 156 18.40 -1.83 -10.93
C THR A 156 17.86 -3.26 -10.84
N THR A 157 17.78 -3.84 -9.64
CA THR A 157 17.21 -5.18 -9.46
C THR A 157 15.69 -5.21 -9.69
N SER A 158 14.95 -4.13 -9.39
CA SER A 158 13.54 -3.98 -9.77
C SER A 158 13.38 -3.96 -11.29
N MET A 159 14.20 -3.18 -12.00
CA MET A 159 14.20 -3.16 -13.48
C MET A 159 14.49 -4.54 -14.08
N LEU A 160 15.43 -5.28 -13.50
CA LEU A 160 15.79 -6.63 -13.98
C LEU A 160 14.71 -7.68 -13.65
N ARG A 161 14.07 -7.58 -12.49
CA ARG A 161 13.05 -8.54 -12.03
C ARG A 161 11.66 -8.30 -12.59
N SER A 162 11.33 -7.04 -12.89
CA SER A 162 10.01 -6.66 -13.40
C SER A 162 10.14 -5.58 -14.50
N PRO A 163 10.80 -5.88 -15.64
CA PRO A 163 10.98 -4.90 -16.71
C PRO A 163 9.63 -4.37 -17.23
N ARG A 164 8.58 -5.21 -17.19
CA ARG A 164 7.22 -4.82 -17.59
C ARG A 164 6.63 -3.75 -16.66
N ALA A 165 6.85 -3.83 -15.34
CA ALA A 165 6.37 -2.82 -14.39
C ALA A 165 6.98 -1.45 -14.68
N VAL A 166 8.29 -1.42 -14.99
CA VAL A 166 9.00 -0.18 -15.33
C VAL A 166 8.48 0.45 -16.64
N TRP A 167 8.17 -0.38 -17.64
CA TRP A 167 7.60 0.09 -18.92
C TRP A 167 6.14 0.52 -18.81
N ALA A 168 5.37 -0.14 -17.95
CA ALA A 168 3.96 0.14 -17.72
C ALA A 168 3.75 1.39 -16.83
N PHE A 169 4.76 1.77 -16.04
CA PHE A 169 4.67 2.91 -15.14
C PHE A 169 4.55 4.24 -15.90
N ASP A 170 3.49 4.98 -15.60
CA ASP A 170 3.30 6.32 -16.14
C ASP A 170 4.18 7.35 -15.40
N ARG A 171 5.27 7.76 -16.05
CA ARG A 171 6.24 8.69 -15.47
C ARG A 171 5.69 10.10 -15.21
N SER A 172 4.57 10.47 -15.85
CA SER A 172 3.92 11.77 -15.60
C SER A 172 3.47 11.91 -14.15
N MET A 173 3.13 10.79 -13.49
CA MET A 173 2.80 10.74 -12.07
C MET A 173 3.94 11.22 -11.17
N THR A 174 5.20 11.03 -11.55
CA THR A 174 6.35 11.37 -10.69
C THR A 174 6.35 12.84 -10.28
N ALA A 175 6.04 13.74 -11.20
CA ALA A 175 5.96 15.17 -10.92
C ALA A 175 4.82 15.49 -9.94
N SER A 176 3.63 14.92 -10.19
CA SER A 176 2.48 15.07 -9.31
C SER A 176 2.76 14.55 -7.89
N ALA A 177 3.37 13.36 -7.78
CA ALA A 177 3.72 12.77 -6.48
C ALA A 177 4.72 13.63 -5.71
N LEU A 178 5.78 14.15 -6.38
CA LEU A 178 6.76 15.02 -5.74
C LEU A 178 6.11 16.30 -5.20
N THR A 179 5.21 16.92 -5.96
CA THR A 179 4.48 18.10 -5.51
C THR A 179 3.68 17.78 -4.25
N GLN A 180 2.88 16.71 -4.28
CA GLN A 180 2.02 16.33 -3.16
C GLN A 180 2.80 15.89 -1.91
N PHE A 181 4.01 15.33 -2.05
CA PHE A 181 4.87 15.04 -0.90
C PHE A 181 5.41 16.30 -0.20
N HIS A 182 5.45 17.43 -0.88
CA HIS A 182 5.90 18.70 -0.33
C HIS A 182 4.76 19.60 0.16
N GLU A 183 3.53 19.25 -0.14
CA GLU A 183 2.34 19.99 0.28
C GLU A 183 1.77 19.41 1.57
N PRO A 184 1.43 20.26 2.56
CA PRO A 184 0.71 19.82 3.75
C PRO A 184 -0.69 19.30 3.40
N ASP A 185 -1.09 18.18 4.04
CA ASP A 185 -2.46 17.67 3.96
C ASP A 185 -3.11 17.61 5.36
N PRO A 186 -3.60 18.74 5.88
CA PRO A 186 -4.25 18.77 7.18
C PRO A 186 -5.49 17.89 7.23
N SER A 187 -6.17 17.73 6.11
CA SER A 187 -7.40 16.91 6.04
C SER A 187 -7.13 15.43 6.30
N TRP A 188 -5.95 14.94 5.91
CA TRP A 188 -5.54 13.56 6.21
C TRP A 188 -5.32 13.36 7.71
N TRP A 189 -4.69 14.34 8.38
CA TRP A 189 -4.46 14.32 9.83
C TRP A 189 -5.74 14.40 10.64
N GLU A 190 -6.66 15.29 10.24
CA GLU A 190 -7.97 15.47 10.88
C GLU A 190 -8.83 14.19 10.82
N ARG A 191 -8.64 13.36 9.80
CA ARG A 191 -9.38 12.12 9.60
C ARG A 191 -8.74 10.89 10.21
N LEU A 192 -7.51 10.95 10.74
CA LEU A 192 -6.87 9.80 11.39
C LEU A 192 -7.71 9.17 12.50
N PRO A 193 -8.39 9.95 13.36
CA PRO A 193 -9.26 9.38 14.40
C PRO A 193 -10.47 8.58 13.86
N ASN A 194 -10.81 8.73 12.56
CA ASN A 194 -11.86 7.96 11.92
C ASN A 194 -11.44 6.52 11.60
N ILE A 195 -10.15 6.22 11.66
CA ILE A 195 -9.67 4.85 11.42
C ILE A 195 -10.11 3.98 12.60
N GLU A 196 -11.09 3.09 12.36
CA GLU A 196 -11.56 2.11 13.33
C GLU A 196 -10.82 0.77 13.21
N ALA A 197 -10.15 0.55 12.07
CA ALA A 197 -9.35 -0.64 11.82
C ALA A 197 -8.23 -0.80 12.84
N THR A 198 -8.06 -2.02 13.40
CA THR A 198 -6.80 -2.36 14.07
C THR A 198 -5.67 -2.15 13.08
N THR A 199 -4.71 -1.30 13.44
CA THR A 199 -3.68 -0.80 12.51
C THR A 199 -2.29 -1.26 12.93
N LEU A 200 -1.52 -1.75 11.95
CA LEU A 200 -0.11 -2.10 12.10
C LEU A 200 0.74 -1.25 11.17
N ILE A 201 1.60 -0.41 11.74
CA ILE A 201 2.56 0.38 10.96
C ILE A 201 3.92 -0.31 10.99
N LEU A 202 4.48 -0.56 9.81
CA LEU A 202 5.81 -1.15 9.63
C LEU A 202 6.78 -0.07 9.18
N ARG A 203 7.82 0.16 9.99
CA ARG A 203 8.86 1.15 9.75
C ARG A 203 10.19 0.46 9.44
N GLY A 204 10.83 0.86 8.35
CA GLY A 204 12.13 0.30 7.89
C GLY A 204 13.37 0.87 8.59
N GLY A 205 13.19 1.66 9.65
CA GLY A 205 14.27 2.26 10.42
C GLY A 205 14.88 3.51 9.77
N PRO A 206 16.14 3.86 10.10
CA PRO A 206 16.78 5.11 9.63
C PRO A 206 16.93 5.23 8.11
N ALA A 207 16.91 4.10 7.39
CA ALA A 207 16.98 4.06 5.94
C ALA A 207 15.57 4.04 5.28
N GLY A 208 14.50 4.04 6.07
CA GLY A 208 13.12 4.14 5.61
C GLY A 208 12.71 5.57 5.30
N MET A 209 11.47 5.73 4.85
CA MET A 209 10.89 7.05 4.51
C MET A 209 10.08 7.68 5.64
N VAL A 210 9.64 6.88 6.62
CA VAL A 210 8.71 7.34 7.65
C VAL A 210 9.45 8.21 8.67
N ASP A 211 9.09 9.49 8.72
CA ASP A 211 9.61 10.43 9.72
C ASP A 211 9.13 10.03 11.12
N PRO A 212 10.04 9.91 12.11
CA PRO A 212 9.69 9.50 13.48
C PRO A 212 8.71 10.43 14.19
N VAL A 213 8.81 11.74 13.95
CA VAL A 213 7.95 12.75 14.60
C VAL A 213 6.52 12.67 14.06
N LEU A 214 6.40 12.54 12.73
CA LEU A 214 5.10 12.33 12.08
C LEU A 214 4.49 10.99 12.48
N LEU A 215 5.33 9.95 12.60
CA LEU A 215 4.88 8.62 13.03
C LEU A 215 4.29 8.66 14.45
N GLU A 216 4.98 9.29 15.39
CA GLU A 216 4.50 9.44 16.78
C GLU A 216 3.13 10.13 16.81
N ALA A 217 2.98 11.22 16.04
CA ALA A 217 1.71 11.92 15.93
C ALA A 217 0.59 11.06 15.30
N ALA A 218 0.91 10.29 14.25
CA ALA A 218 -0.06 9.41 13.62
C ALA A 218 -0.52 8.28 14.55
N VAL A 219 0.42 7.66 15.27
CA VAL A 219 0.12 6.61 16.27
C VAL A 219 -0.77 7.15 17.38
N ALA A 220 -0.50 8.36 17.85
CA ALA A 220 -1.33 8.99 18.89
C ALA A 220 -2.76 9.31 18.43
N ALA A 221 -2.97 9.50 17.12
CA ALA A 221 -4.25 9.86 16.56
C ALA A 221 -5.12 8.63 16.16
N ILE A 222 -4.50 7.50 15.84
CA ILE A 222 -5.21 6.25 15.48
C ILE A 222 -5.54 5.48 16.77
N ARG A 223 -6.81 5.09 16.93
CA ARG A 223 -7.32 4.49 18.17
C ARG A 223 -6.62 3.19 18.58
N ASP A 224 -6.39 2.29 17.62
CA ASP A 224 -5.78 0.97 17.84
C ASP A 224 -4.62 0.80 16.84
N CYS A 225 -3.41 1.16 17.27
CA CYS A 225 -2.24 1.23 16.40
C CYS A 225 -1.00 0.64 17.07
N GLU A 226 -0.43 -0.38 16.42
CA GLU A 226 0.87 -0.97 16.77
C GLU A 226 1.94 -0.55 15.75
N VAL A 227 3.17 -0.31 16.21
CA VAL A 227 4.32 -0.04 15.34
C VAL A 227 5.35 -1.15 15.49
N ARG A 228 5.84 -1.65 14.36
CA ARG A 228 7.01 -2.54 14.30
C ARG A 228 8.11 -1.91 13.46
N SER A 229 9.29 -1.81 14.03
CA SER A 229 10.48 -1.26 13.35
C SER A 229 11.43 -2.35 12.91
N PHE A 230 11.97 -2.18 11.71
CA PHE A 230 12.94 -3.07 11.07
C PHE A 230 14.19 -2.27 10.68
N THR A 231 15.27 -2.96 10.40
CA THR A 231 16.49 -2.37 9.82
C THR A 231 16.61 -2.81 8.37
N SER A 232 15.72 -2.35 7.51
CA SER A 232 15.59 -2.80 6.13
C SER A 232 15.56 -1.68 5.09
N GLY A 233 15.19 -0.45 5.48
CA GLY A 233 14.86 0.60 4.53
C GLY A 233 13.43 0.49 4.01
N HIS A 234 13.17 1.03 2.82
CA HIS A 234 11.83 1.33 2.31
C HIS A 234 10.97 0.10 1.92
N SER A 235 11.55 -1.06 1.65
CA SER A 235 10.79 -2.22 1.15
C SER A 235 10.97 -3.44 2.04
N ILE A 236 10.30 -3.50 3.20
CA ILE A 236 10.44 -4.56 4.21
C ILE A 236 9.98 -5.90 3.64
N HIS A 237 8.81 -5.93 2.96
CA HIS A 237 8.24 -7.14 2.36
C HIS A 237 9.14 -7.78 1.29
N ARG A 238 10.10 -7.03 0.72
CA ARG A 238 11.07 -7.53 -0.28
C ARG A 238 12.39 -7.93 0.36
N ASP A 239 12.90 -7.07 1.24
CA ASP A 239 14.27 -7.15 1.73
C ASP A 239 14.38 -7.99 3.01
N ARG A 240 13.31 -8.01 3.81
CA ARG A 240 13.18 -8.74 5.07
C ARG A 240 11.89 -9.57 5.08
N TYR A 241 11.63 -10.27 4.00
CA TYR A 241 10.36 -10.97 3.79
C TYR A 241 9.93 -11.85 4.96
N ARG A 242 10.86 -12.64 5.56
CA ARG A 242 10.53 -13.53 6.67
C ARG A 242 10.05 -12.75 7.89
N ASP A 243 10.70 -11.63 8.17
CA ASP A 243 10.35 -10.77 9.30
C ASP A 243 9.00 -10.07 9.03
N PHE A 244 8.79 -9.62 7.79
CA PHE A 244 7.52 -9.06 7.33
C PHE A 244 6.38 -10.08 7.48
N GLU A 245 6.54 -11.28 6.93
CA GLU A 245 5.54 -12.36 7.00
C GLU A 245 5.22 -12.73 8.46
N ALA A 246 6.24 -12.86 9.31
CA ALA A 246 6.08 -13.18 10.72
C ALA A 246 5.36 -12.07 11.51
N ALA A 247 5.43 -10.83 11.06
CA ALA A 247 4.71 -9.72 11.66
C ALA A 247 3.26 -9.62 11.15
N VAL A 248 3.06 -9.71 9.83
CA VAL A 248 1.80 -9.35 9.17
C VAL A 248 0.82 -10.53 9.15
N LEU A 249 1.27 -11.74 8.85
CA LEU A 249 0.36 -12.87 8.71
C LEU A 249 -0.40 -13.23 10.01
N PRO A 250 0.25 -13.29 11.20
CA PRO A 250 -0.47 -13.47 12.46
C PRO A 250 -1.40 -12.28 12.78
N PHE A 251 -0.98 -11.05 12.48
CA PHE A 251 -1.79 -9.86 12.68
C PHE A 251 -3.08 -9.92 11.87
N LEU A 252 -3.04 -10.31 10.60
CA LEU A 252 -4.23 -10.47 9.74
C LEU A 252 -5.15 -11.61 10.23
N ASN A 253 -4.61 -12.63 10.89
CA ASN A 253 -5.35 -13.82 11.35
C ASN A 253 -5.81 -13.74 12.82
N ALA A 254 -5.44 -12.70 13.56
CA ALA A 254 -5.94 -12.50 14.92
C ALA A 254 -7.48 -12.37 14.90
N ARG A 255 -8.14 -12.85 15.95
CA ARG A 255 -9.61 -12.79 16.09
C ARG A 255 -10.08 -11.41 16.55
#